data_f2b5088c002c340b39ce631b5c49c54f
#
_entry.id   f2b5088c002c340b39ce631b5c49c54f
#
_cell.length_a   1.000
_cell.length_b   1.000
_cell.length_c   1.000
_cell.angle_alpha   90.00
_cell.angle_beta   90.00
_cell.angle_gamma   90.00
#
_symmetry.space_group_name_H-M   'P 1'
#
loop_
_entity.id
_entity.type
_entity.pdbx_description
1 polymer ?
#
loop_
_entity_poly.entity_id
_entity_poly.type
_entity_poly.pdbx_seq_one_letter_code
_entity_poly.pdbx_strand_id
1 'polypeptide(L)'
;MTTSNEKSYFDLHITGLGYLNRIREVKPKKGDSFLACDIAALNGPSDDVSYVRFDARVSGSEAQHLVRRCIQAVDAEKKVMIGFRLGDLWTDTFTYSKGKRAGEQGVSLKARLLFVSWIKVDGKLVYKAEPKPTEDRDESDVRDTDVPKTSAEPQAAESEPVADAA
;
A
#
# COMPACT_ATOMS: atom_id res chain seq x y z
N MET A 1 -13.83 -6.21 34.06
CA MET A 1 -13.25 -5.10 33.30
C MET A 1 -11.99 -5.60 32.60
N THR A 2 -12.16 -6.09 31.40
CA THR A 2 -11.05 -6.52 30.54
C THR A 2 -10.51 -5.30 29.84
N THR A 3 -9.43 -4.74 30.34
CA THR A 3 -8.63 -3.77 29.61
C THR A 3 -7.95 -4.53 28.47
N SER A 4 -8.55 -4.46 27.28
CA SER A 4 -7.87 -4.84 26.06
C SER A 4 -6.70 -3.89 25.88
N ASN A 5 -5.51 -4.38 26.18
CA ASN A 5 -4.28 -3.65 25.96
C ASN A 5 -4.00 -3.66 24.45
N GLU A 6 -4.78 -2.89 23.70
CA GLU A 6 -4.59 -2.70 22.27
C GLU A 6 -3.25 -1.97 22.06
N LYS A 7 -2.27 -2.74 21.60
CA LYS A 7 -1.00 -2.14 21.20
C LYS A 7 -1.25 -1.20 20.03
N SER A 8 -1.09 0.07 20.27
CA SER A 8 -1.08 1.07 19.20
C SER A 8 0.23 0.97 18.42
N TYR A 9 0.14 0.91 17.09
CA TYR A 9 1.29 0.89 16.20
C TYR A 9 1.32 2.16 15.36
N PHE A 10 2.50 2.68 15.12
CA PHE A 10 2.68 3.74 14.13
C PHE A 10 2.45 3.17 12.72
N ASP A 11 1.90 3.99 11.84
CA ASP A 11 1.43 3.60 10.52
C ASP A 11 2.38 4.00 9.38
N LEU A 12 3.67 3.83 9.59
CA LEU A 12 4.64 3.98 8.51
C LEU A 12 4.54 2.80 7.55
N HIS A 13 3.68 2.95 6.54
CA HIS A 13 3.39 1.90 5.58
C HIS A 13 3.68 2.34 4.15
N ILE A 14 3.97 1.36 3.30
CA ILE A 14 4.04 1.51 1.85
C ILE A 14 2.84 0.78 1.27
N THR A 15 2.00 1.51 0.55
CA THR A 15 0.85 0.94 -0.15
C THR A 15 1.01 1.08 -1.65
N GLY A 16 0.51 0.11 -2.37
CA GLY A 16 0.60 0.12 -3.82
C GLY A 16 0.02 -1.15 -4.43
N LEU A 17 0.33 -1.33 -5.69
CA LEU A 17 -0.02 -2.54 -6.43
C LEU A 17 1.21 -3.06 -7.18
N GLY A 18 1.24 -4.36 -7.38
CA GLY A 18 2.38 -4.99 -8.02
C GLY A 18 2.16 -6.47 -8.29
N TYR A 19 3.11 -7.05 -8.99
CA TYR A 19 3.10 -8.47 -9.32
C TYR A 19 3.77 -9.28 -8.22
N LEU A 20 3.10 -10.33 -7.81
CA LEU A 20 3.57 -11.30 -6.83
C LEU A 20 4.41 -12.36 -7.53
N ASN A 21 5.62 -12.57 -7.06
CA ASN A 21 6.56 -13.51 -7.62
C ASN A 21 7.27 -14.30 -6.52
N ARG A 22 7.90 -15.39 -6.92
CA ARG A 22 8.84 -16.19 -6.11
C ARG A 22 8.36 -16.40 -4.67
N ILE A 23 7.17 -16.95 -4.52
CA ILE A 23 6.65 -17.34 -3.22
C ILE A 23 7.44 -18.54 -2.71
N ARG A 24 7.99 -18.43 -1.51
CA ARG A 24 8.85 -19.46 -0.94
C ARG A 24 8.75 -19.52 0.58
N GLU A 25 9.00 -20.68 1.12
CA GLU A 25 9.21 -20.85 2.55
C GLU A 25 10.70 -20.76 2.87
N VAL A 26 11.06 -19.85 3.75
CA VAL A 26 12.44 -19.62 4.18
C VAL A 26 12.64 -20.29 5.52
N LYS A 27 13.67 -21.16 5.60
CA LYS A 27 14.10 -21.82 6.84
C LYS A 27 15.42 -21.19 7.28
N PRO A 28 15.39 -20.24 8.24
CA PRO A 28 16.60 -19.63 8.75
C PRO A 28 17.40 -20.63 9.58
N LYS A 29 18.70 -20.38 9.73
CA LYS A 29 19.56 -21.21 10.61
C LYS A 29 19.13 -21.18 12.09
N LYS A 30 18.50 -20.09 12.51
CA LYS A 30 17.92 -19.90 13.83
C LYS A 30 16.52 -19.27 13.68
N GLY A 31 15.55 -19.80 14.43
CA GLY A 31 14.18 -19.34 14.44
C GLY A 31 13.25 -20.17 13.54
N ASP A 32 11.98 -19.77 13.52
CA ASP A 32 10.94 -20.49 12.80
C ASP A 32 10.96 -20.18 11.30
N SER A 33 10.50 -21.14 10.51
CA SER A 33 10.29 -20.92 9.07
C SER A 33 9.23 -19.85 8.84
N PHE A 34 9.37 -19.10 7.77
CA PHE A 34 8.43 -18.07 7.39
C PHE A 34 8.20 -18.03 5.88
N LEU A 35 7.02 -17.58 5.51
CA LEU A 35 6.66 -17.38 4.11
C LEU A 35 7.23 -16.05 3.61
N ALA A 36 7.87 -16.09 2.45
CA ALA A 36 8.41 -14.91 1.77
C ALA A 36 7.98 -14.89 0.30
N CYS A 37 7.93 -13.71 -0.26
CA CYS A 37 7.61 -13.48 -1.66
C CYS A 37 8.33 -12.24 -2.18
N ASP A 38 8.49 -12.16 -3.48
CA ASP A 38 8.95 -10.95 -4.14
C ASP A 38 7.75 -10.20 -4.71
N ILE A 39 7.72 -8.89 -4.52
CA ILE A 39 6.70 -8.01 -5.07
C ILE A 39 7.38 -7.04 -6.03
N ALA A 40 7.03 -7.11 -7.30
CA ALA A 40 7.41 -6.10 -8.29
C ALA A 40 6.33 -5.01 -8.30
N ALA A 41 6.53 -4.00 -7.47
CA ALA A 41 5.59 -2.90 -7.32
C ALA A 41 5.65 -1.97 -8.53
N LEU A 42 4.49 -1.60 -9.06
CA LEU A 42 4.38 -0.63 -10.14
C LEU A 42 4.70 0.76 -9.59
N ASN A 43 5.52 1.48 -10.33
CA ASN A 43 5.97 2.82 -9.97
C ASN A 43 6.05 3.70 -11.23
N GLY A 44 5.77 4.98 -11.07
CA GLY A 44 5.81 5.95 -12.14
C GLY A 44 4.46 6.15 -12.86
N PRO A 45 4.47 6.86 -13.98
CA PRO A 45 3.27 7.08 -14.79
C PRO A 45 2.72 5.79 -15.39
N SER A 46 1.43 5.74 -15.66
CA SER A 46 0.78 4.54 -16.21
C SER A 46 1.21 4.19 -17.64
N ASP A 47 1.73 5.15 -18.37
CA ASP A 47 2.26 5.02 -19.73
C ASP A 47 3.77 4.76 -19.78
N ASP A 48 4.46 4.94 -18.65
CA ASP A 48 5.90 4.65 -18.50
C ASP A 48 6.17 4.00 -17.12
N VAL A 49 5.73 2.77 -16.98
CA VAL A 49 5.80 2.04 -15.72
C VAL A 49 7.21 1.49 -15.46
N SER A 50 7.76 1.86 -14.32
CA SER A 50 8.93 1.20 -13.74
C SER A 50 8.52 0.25 -12.62
N TYR A 51 9.46 -0.57 -12.16
CA TYR A 51 9.21 -1.54 -11.09
C TYR A 51 10.19 -1.38 -9.95
N VAL A 52 9.66 -1.31 -8.74
CA VAL A 52 10.43 -1.41 -7.50
C VAL A 52 10.23 -2.80 -6.91
N ARG A 53 11.31 -3.51 -6.65
CA ARG A 53 11.25 -4.87 -6.11
C ARG A 53 11.43 -4.86 -4.60
N PHE A 54 10.49 -5.52 -3.93
CA PHE A 54 10.54 -5.80 -2.50
C PHE A 54 10.66 -7.30 -2.27
N ASP A 55 11.61 -7.69 -1.43
CA ASP A 55 11.65 -9.03 -0.85
C ASP A 55 10.89 -8.97 0.48
N ALA A 56 9.70 -9.52 0.49
CA ALA A 56 8.75 -9.35 1.57
C ALA A 56 8.58 -10.63 2.39
N ARG A 57 8.68 -10.50 3.71
CA ARG A 57 8.21 -11.51 4.64
C ARG A 57 6.71 -11.36 4.84
N VAL A 58 5.95 -12.43 4.63
CA VAL A 58 4.50 -12.40 4.80
C VAL A 58 4.14 -12.52 6.28
N SER A 59 3.46 -11.52 6.81
CA SER A 59 3.07 -11.44 8.22
C SER A 59 1.56 -11.51 8.38
N GLY A 60 1.14 -12.21 9.44
CA GLY A 60 -0.27 -12.42 9.73
C GLY A 60 -0.87 -13.63 9.00
N SER A 61 -1.81 -14.29 9.66
CA SER A 61 -2.41 -15.53 9.17
C SER A 61 -3.20 -15.35 7.89
N GLU A 62 -3.92 -14.25 7.76
CA GLU A 62 -4.73 -13.94 6.56
C GLU A 62 -3.85 -13.69 5.33
N ALA A 63 -2.83 -12.85 5.45
CA ALA A 63 -1.90 -12.59 4.36
C ALA A 63 -1.15 -13.86 3.95
N GLN A 64 -0.71 -14.67 4.91
CA GLN A 64 -0.07 -15.96 4.62
C GLN A 64 -1.01 -16.91 3.89
N HIS A 65 -2.26 -17.00 4.31
CA HIS A 65 -3.26 -17.85 3.64
C HIS A 65 -3.47 -17.41 2.19
N LEU A 66 -3.65 -16.12 1.95
CA LEU A 66 -3.85 -15.56 0.61
C LEU A 66 -2.65 -15.78 -0.31
N VAL A 67 -1.44 -15.53 0.19
CA VAL A 67 -0.21 -15.73 -0.59
C VAL A 67 0.01 -17.20 -0.91
N ARG A 68 -0.24 -18.11 0.04
CA ARG A 68 -0.14 -19.57 -0.22
C ARG A 68 -1.07 -20.04 -1.32
N ARG A 69 -2.27 -19.49 -1.41
CA ARG A 69 -3.21 -19.80 -2.49
C ARG A 69 -2.73 -19.37 -3.87
N CYS A 70 -1.82 -18.39 -3.93
CA CYS A 70 -1.26 -17.90 -5.17
C CYS A 70 -0.07 -18.73 -5.68
N ILE A 71 0.48 -19.65 -4.90
CA ILE A 71 1.69 -20.41 -5.25
C ILE A 71 1.53 -21.10 -6.61
N GLN A 72 0.44 -21.84 -6.81
CA GLN A 72 0.20 -22.57 -8.06
C GLN A 72 0.10 -21.63 -9.28
N ALA A 73 -0.52 -20.47 -9.11
CA ALA A 73 -0.63 -19.50 -10.19
C ALA A 73 0.72 -18.86 -10.52
N VAL A 74 1.52 -18.55 -9.52
CA VAL A 74 2.88 -18.00 -9.69
C VAL A 74 3.80 -19.05 -10.32
N ASP A 75 3.75 -20.30 -9.88
CA ASP A 75 4.56 -21.40 -10.44
C ASP A 75 4.15 -21.74 -11.88
N ALA A 76 2.89 -21.52 -12.24
CA ALA A 76 2.39 -21.64 -13.61
C ALA A 76 2.66 -20.41 -14.48
N GLU A 77 3.50 -19.48 -14.01
CA GLU A 77 3.87 -18.23 -14.69
C GLU A 77 2.69 -17.31 -15.05
N LYS A 78 1.57 -17.44 -14.34
CA LYS A 78 0.44 -16.53 -14.47
C LYS A 78 0.76 -15.19 -13.83
N LYS A 79 0.18 -14.14 -14.38
CA LYS A 79 0.33 -12.79 -13.82
C LYS A 79 -0.58 -12.65 -12.59
N VAL A 80 0.02 -12.69 -11.41
CA VAL A 80 -0.67 -12.47 -10.15
C VAL A 80 -0.40 -11.05 -9.68
N MET A 81 -1.40 -10.20 -9.77
CA MET A 81 -1.33 -8.81 -9.31
C MET A 81 -2.05 -8.67 -7.98
N ILE A 82 -1.44 -7.96 -7.06
CA ILE A 82 -2.00 -7.71 -5.72
C ILE A 82 -2.00 -6.23 -5.40
N GLY A 83 -3.04 -5.79 -4.68
CA GLY A 83 -2.97 -4.56 -3.90
C GLY A 83 -2.40 -4.89 -2.53
N PHE A 84 -1.39 -4.17 -2.08
CA PHE A 84 -0.65 -4.53 -0.88
C PHE A 84 -0.42 -3.35 0.05
N ARG A 85 -0.16 -3.68 1.31
CA ARG A 85 0.41 -2.78 2.30
C ARG A 85 1.61 -3.45 2.96
N LEU A 86 2.74 -2.77 2.88
CA LEU A 86 4.00 -3.18 3.50
C LEU A 86 4.29 -2.31 4.72
N GLY A 87 4.97 -2.87 5.67
CA GLY A 87 5.55 -2.18 6.82
C GLY A 87 6.98 -2.63 7.08
N ASP A 88 7.62 -2.04 8.08
CA ASP A 88 8.96 -2.41 8.52
C ASP A 88 9.98 -2.47 7.37
N LEU A 89 10.05 -1.41 6.58
CA LEU A 89 11.01 -1.32 5.46
C LEU A 89 12.44 -1.26 6.00
N TRP A 90 13.30 -2.12 5.46
CA TRP A 90 14.75 -2.04 5.68
C TRP A 90 15.52 -2.44 4.44
N THR A 91 16.78 -2.16 4.41
CA THR A 91 17.68 -2.55 3.32
C THR A 91 18.62 -3.64 3.76
N ASP A 92 18.94 -4.55 2.85
CA ASP A 92 19.93 -5.60 3.04
C ASP A 92 20.91 -5.57 1.86
N THR A 93 22.18 -5.64 2.16
CA THR A 93 23.24 -5.67 1.14
C THR A 93 23.66 -7.10 0.84
N PHE A 94 23.86 -7.40 -0.41
CA PHE A 94 24.34 -8.70 -0.85
C PHE A 94 25.39 -8.56 -1.95
N THR A 95 26.17 -9.59 -2.14
CA THR A 95 27.14 -9.64 -3.24
C THR A 95 26.66 -10.64 -4.30
N TYR A 96 26.67 -10.21 -5.55
CA TYR A 96 26.33 -11.10 -6.66
C TYR A 96 27.36 -12.21 -6.78
N SER A 97 26.93 -13.45 -6.70
CA SER A 97 27.81 -14.63 -6.76
C SER A 97 28.01 -15.18 -8.18
N LYS A 98 27.13 -14.79 -9.11
CA LYS A 98 27.10 -15.32 -10.48
C LYS A 98 26.77 -14.24 -11.51
N GLY A 99 27.10 -14.49 -12.77
CA GLY A 99 26.77 -13.64 -13.91
C GLY A 99 27.76 -12.50 -14.12
N LYS A 100 27.39 -11.56 -14.98
CA LYS A 100 28.21 -10.40 -15.35
C LYS A 100 28.51 -9.45 -14.19
N ARG A 101 27.72 -9.50 -13.15
CA ARG A 101 27.84 -8.66 -11.95
C ARG A 101 28.45 -9.41 -10.75
N ALA A 102 29.05 -10.58 -10.97
CA ALA A 102 29.71 -11.34 -9.91
C ALA A 102 30.77 -10.48 -9.21
N GLY A 103 30.71 -10.42 -7.89
CA GLY A 103 31.59 -9.58 -7.05
C GLY A 103 31.08 -8.15 -6.80
N GLU A 104 30.05 -7.70 -7.52
CA GLU A 104 29.40 -6.41 -7.23
C GLU A 104 28.48 -6.51 -6.03
N GLN A 105 28.37 -5.40 -5.29
CA GLN A 105 27.39 -5.27 -4.22
C GLN A 105 26.05 -4.81 -4.77
N GLY A 106 24.97 -5.44 -4.29
CA GLY A 106 23.61 -5.05 -4.54
C GLY A 106 22.88 -4.71 -3.25
N VAL A 107 21.77 -3.99 -3.38
CA VAL A 107 20.88 -3.66 -2.28
C VAL A 107 19.51 -4.29 -2.55
N SER A 108 18.99 -4.98 -1.55
CA SER A 108 17.64 -5.54 -1.53
C SER A 108 16.78 -4.71 -0.59
N LEU A 109 15.59 -4.33 -1.06
CA LEU A 109 14.57 -3.72 -0.22
C LEU A 109 13.78 -4.82 0.46
N LYS A 110 13.84 -4.86 1.79
CA LYS A 110 13.13 -5.81 2.62
C LYS A 110 11.96 -5.15 3.32
N ALA A 111 10.85 -5.85 3.39
CA ALA A 111 9.66 -5.36 4.10
C ALA A 111 8.84 -6.52 4.65
N ARG A 112 7.81 -6.20 5.42
CA ARG A 112 6.77 -7.14 5.81
C ARG A 112 5.52 -6.88 5.00
N LEU A 113 4.97 -7.91 4.37
CA LEU A 113 3.64 -7.86 3.77
C LEU A 113 2.61 -8.02 4.89
N LEU A 114 1.93 -6.93 5.22
CA LEU A 114 0.98 -6.87 6.32
C LEU A 114 -0.45 -7.14 5.88
N PHE A 115 -0.80 -6.73 4.66
CA PHE A 115 -2.16 -6.78 4.17
C PHE A 115 -2.21 -6.89 2.65
N VAL A 116 -3.14 -7.70 2.17
CA VAL A 116 -3.49 -7.84 0.75
C VAL A 116 -4.93 -7.39 0.57
N SER A 117 -5.13 -6.32 -0.18
CA SER A 117 -6.46 -5.73 -0.38
C SER A 117 -7.27 -6.43 -1.47
N TRP A 118 -6.60 -6.91 -2.50
CA TRP A 118 -7.22 -7.67 -3.57
C TRP A 118 -6.16 -8.48 -4.34
N ILE A 119 -6.62 -9.49 -5.06
CA ILE A 119 -5.78 -10.35 -5.91
C ILE A 119 -6.45 -10.50 -7.27
N LYS A 120 -5.70 -10.28 -8.33
CA LYS A 120 -6.09 -10.59 -9.72
C LYS A 120 -5.12 -11.61 -10.31
N VAL A 121 -5.64 -12.62 -10.96
CA VAL A 121 -4.86 -13.61 -11.72
C VAL A 121 -5.23 -13.50 -13.19
N ASP A 122 -4.24 -13.19 -14.03
CA ASP A 122 -4.44 -12.92 -15.47
C ASP A 122 -5.58 -11.91 -15.74
N GLY A 123 -5.63 -10.84 -14.94
CA GLY A 123 -6.64 -9.80 -15.03
C GLY A 123 -8.00 -10.11 -14.39
N LYS A 124 -8.22 -11.33 -13.92
CA LYS A 124 -9.43 -11.74 -13.21
C LYS A 124 -9.33 -11.50 -11.72
N LEU A 125 -10.28 -10.76 -11.15
CA LEU A 125 -10.38 -10.60 -9.70
C LEU A 125 -10.78 -11.95 -9.04
N VAL A 126 -9.90 -12.46 -8.17
CA VAL A 126 -10.12 -13.71 -7.44
C VAL A 126 -10.30 -13.50 -5.94
N TYR A 127 -9.90 -12.35 -5.43
CA TYR A 127 -10.06 -11.98 -4.03
C TYR A 127 -10.17 -10.45 -3.91
N LYS A 128 -11.02 -10.02 -2.99
CA LYS A 128 -11.11 -8.63 -2.52
C LYS A 128 -11.41 -8.64 -1.04
N ALA A 129 -10.60 -7.91 -0.26
CA ALA A 129 -10.85 -7.75 1.17
C ALA A 129 -12.15 -6.98 1.40
N GLU A 130 -12.97 -7.47 2.32
CA GLU A 130 -14.13 -6.73 2.80
C GLU A 130 -13.65 -5.63 3.75
N PRO A 131 -14.24 -4.42 3.67
CA PRO A 131 -13.98 -3.40 4.66
C PRO A 131 -14.45 -3.94 6.01
N LYS A 132 -13.55 -3.97 7.00
CA LYS A 132 -13.99 -4.20 8.38
C LYS A 132 -15.02 -3.13 8.71
N PRO A 133 -16.15 -3.48 9.36
CA PRO A 133 -17.05 -2.49 9.90
C PRO A 133 -16.20 -1.57 10.79
N THR A 134 -16.10 -0.32 10.43
CA THR A 134 -15.68 0.71 11.37
C THR A 134 -16.73 0.70 12.46
N GLU A 135 -16.34 0.25 13.65
CA GLU A 135 -17.12 0.57 14.83
C GLU A 135 -17.28 2.08 14.83
N ASP A 136 -18.53 2.50 14.76
CA ASP A 136 -18.94 3.88 14.74
C ASP A 136 -18.16 4.66 15.81
N ARG A 137 -17.25 5.52 15.37
CA ARG A 137 -16.90 6.66 16.19
C ARG A 137 -18.15 7.53 16.22
N ASP A 138 -18.84 7.43 17.34
CA ASP A 138 -19.88 8.31 17.76
C ASP A 138 -19.47 9.76 17.47
N GLU A 139 -19.92 10.31 16.36
CA GLU A 139 -19.91 11.73 16.10
C GLU A 139 -21.10 12.36 16.85
N SER A 140 -21.02 12.39 18.14
CA SER A 140 -21.90 13.20 18.97
C SER A 140 -21.06 14.24 19.70
N ASP A 141 -20.62 15.25 18.99
CA ASP A 141 -20.42 16.59 19.54
C ASP A 141 -20.42 17.67 18.44
N VAL A 142 -21.52 17.81 17.75
CA VAL A 142 -21.78 19.05 17.02
C VAL A 142 -22.43 20.01 18.03
N ARG A 143 -21.58 20.76 18.71
CA ARG A 143 -22.08 21.94 19.43
C ARG A 143 -22.50 22.97 18.41
N ASP A 144 -23.81 23.17 18.38
CA ASP A 144 -24.48 24.37 17.90
C ASP A 144 -23.68 25.61 18.33
N THR A 145 -23.03 26.25 17.41
CA THR A 145 -22.65 27.66 17.57
C THR A 145 -23.47 28.46 16.59
N ASP A 146 -24.48 29.04 17.17
CA ASP A 146 -25.29 30.10 16.67
C ASP A 146 -24.45 31.12 15.86
N VAL A 147 -24.74 31.25 14.58
CA VAL A 147 -24.18 32.30 13.75
C VAL A 147 -25.30 33.34 13.56
N PRO A 148 -25.15 34.56 14.08
CA PRO A 148 -26.13 35.58 13.82
C PRO A 148 -26.12 36.01 12.35
N LYS A 149 -27.25 35.91 11.73
CA LYS A 149 -27.55 36.53 10.44
C LYS A 149 -27.39 38.05 10.55
N THR A 150 -26.41 38.57 9.84
CA THR A 150 -26.41 40.00 9.50
C THR A 150 -26.59 40.10 8.00
N SER A 151 -27.78 40.54 7.67
CA SER A 151 -28.16 41.01 6.35
C SER A 151 -27.47 42.34 6.06
N ALA A 152 -26.70 42.39 4.97
CA ALA A 152 -26.37 43.63 4.31
C ALA A 152 -26.42 43.43 2.80
N GLU A 153 -27.33 44.11 2.22
CA GLU A 153 -27.62 44.23 0.81
C GLU A 153 -26.49 44.96 0.06
N PRO A 154 -26.22 44.63 -1.20
CA PRO A 154 -25.25 45.37 -1.99
C PRO A 154 -25.93 46.54 -2.70
N GLN A 155 -25.44 47.73 -2.45
CA GLN A 155 -25.72 48.86 -3.32
C GLN A 155 -24.78 48.88 -4.53
N ALA A 156 -25.41 48.88 -5.69
CA ALA A 156 -24.81 49.19 -6.95
C ALA A 156 -24.32 50.64 -7.00
N ALA A 157 -23.15 50.89 -7.52
CA ALA A 157 -22.75 52.19 -8.03
C ALA A 157 -22.15 51.98 -9.40
N GLU A 158 -22.95 52.37 -10.36
CA GLU A 158 -22.67 52.70 -11.75
C GLU A 158 -21.71 53.89 -11.81
N SER A 159 -20.70 53.84 -12.62
CA SER A 159 -20.21 55.02 -13.32
C SER A 159 -19.40 54.62 -14.56
N GLU A 160 -19.94 55.11 -15.63
CA GLU A 160 -19.54 54.97 -17.05
C GLU A 160 -18.24 55.72 -17.40
N PRO A 161 -17.87 55.69 -18.70
CA PRO A 161 -16.52 55.74 -19.17
C PRO A 161 -16.09 57.13 -19.64
N VAL A 162 -14.84 57.38 -19.76
CA VAL A 162 -14.34 58.50 -20.57
C VAL A 162 -13.32 57.96 -21.58
N ALA A 163 -13.75 58.06 -22.82
CA ALA A 163 -12.88 58.06 -23.97
C ALA A 163 -12.19 59.41 -24.07
N ASP A 164 -11.00 59.45 -24.59
CA ASP A 164 -10.49 60.35 -25.65
C ASP A 164 -8.96 60.23 -25.72
N ALA A 165 -8.46 59.76 -26.84
CA ALA A 165 -8.00 60.48 -28.02
C ALA A 165 -6.73 61.32 -27.79
N ALA A 166 -5.66 60.87 -28.33
CA ALA A 166 -4.74 61.52 -29.25
C ALA A 166 -3.51 60.64 -29.51
#